data_852e2ca15386242a09f9fb4c6d174126
#
_entry.id   852e2ca15386242a09f9fb4c6d174126
#
_cell.length_a   1.000
_cell.length_b   1.000
_cell.length_c   1.000
_cell.angle_alpha   90.00
_cell.angle_beta   90.00
_cell.angle_gamma   90.00
#
_symmetry.space_group_name_H-M   'P 1'
#
loop_
_entity.id
_entity.type
_entity.pdbx_description
1 polymer ?
#
loop_
_entity_poly.entity_id
_entity_poly.type
_entity_poly.pdbx_seq_one_letter_code
_entity_poly.pdbx_strand_id
1 'polypeptide(L)'
;MANTQLQLSPTNTNSRQKFTVSFWLKRGKINSEQCVWTTRLDSGNNTLFKFNANDTFTFKCNKSNADALVLTSNALFRDASGWYNVVIAVDTTQSTDTNRVKIYINGVQETSFGTATYPSQNLSLEINESGNQVWYIGSESSQNYFDGSMSYFAFVSETQEAPTVFGSTDSTTGEWQIKTSITPSVAFGTNGFLILKDGSSLTDQSSNSNNFSL
;
A
#
# COMPACT_ATOMS: atom_id res chain seq x y z
N MET A 1 -9.02 -2.04 22.28
CA MET A 1 -7.73 -2.00 21.58
C MET A 1 -7.33 -0.54 21.41
N ALA A 2 -6.05 -0.22 21.49
CA ALA A 2 -5.60 1.14 21.26
C ALA A 2 -5.80 1.47 19.76
N ASN A 3 -6.51 2.57 19.48
CA ASN A 3 -6.63 3.10 18.12
C ASN A 3 -5.29 3.78 17.78
N THR A 4 -4.36 3.01 17.22
CA THR A 4 -3.01 3.47 16.90
C THR A 4 -2.90 3.69 15.40
N GLN A 5 -2.31 4.81 15.02
CA GLN A 5 -1.97 5.14 13.62
C GLN A 5 -0.59 5.76 13.58
N LEU A 6 0.10 5.59 12.48
CA LEU A 6 1.36 6.28 12.20
C LEU A 6 1.10 7.39 11.20
N GLN A 7 1.77 8.53 11.35
CA GLN A 7 1.58 9.69 10.48
C GLN A 7 2.89 10.16 9.87
N LEU A 8 2.80 10.62 8.63
CA LEU A 8 3.86 11.33 7.91
C LEU A 8 3.22 12.38 7.00
N SER A 9 3.78 13.58 6.95
CA SER A 9 3.44 14.59 5.95
C SER A 9 4.61 14.73 4.98
N PRO A 10 4.46 14.36 3.70
CA PRO A 10 5.53 14.47 2.72
C PRO A 10 5.96 15.93 2.55
N THR A 11 7.26 16.17 2.53
CA THR A 11 7.82 17.52 2.34
C THR A 11 8.04 17.88 0.87
N ASN A 12 8.04 16.87 0.00
CA ASN A 12 8.26 17.04 -1.44
C ASN A 12 7.12 16.42 -2.23
N THR A 13 6.79 17.00 -3.37
CA THR A 13 5.96 16.35 -4.39
C THR A 13 6.88 15.51 -5.29
N ASN A 14 6.51 14.26 -5.49
CA ASN A 14 7.23 13.35 -6.36
C ASN A 14 6.26 12.64 -7.32
N SER A 15 6.70 11.56 -7.99
CA SER A 15 5.85 10.88 -8.95
C SER A 15 4.53 10.41 -8.33
N ARG A 16 3.45 10.92 -8.85
CA ARG A 16 2.07 10.54 -8.51
C ARG A 16 1.49 9.52 -9.50
N GLN A 17 2.28 9.21 -10.53
CA GLN A 17 1.93 8.30 -11.63
C GLN A 17 2.63 6.96 -11.53
N LYS A 18 3.82 6.92 -10.90
CA LYS A 18 4.64 5.71 -10.75
C LYS A 18 5.07 5.55 -9.31
N PHE A 19 4.71 4.41 -8.71
CA PHE A 19 5.14 4.05 -7.37
C PHE A 19 4.83 2.57 -7.08
N THR A 20 5.45 2.05 -6.04
CA THR A 20 5.12 0.73 -5.50
C THR A 20 4.97 0.80 -4.00
N VAL A 21 3.94 0.15 -3.49
CA VAL A 21 3.71 -0.06 -2.06
C VAL A 21 3.83 -1.54 -1.77
N SER A 22 4.54 -1.89 -0.71
CA SER A 22 4.58 -3.26 -0.20
C SER A 22 4.42 -3.26 1.31
N PHE A 23 3.63 -4.17 1.82
CA PHE A 23 3.51 -4.40 3.25
C PHE A 23 3.22 -5.86 3.55
N TRP A 24 3.75 -6.32 4.68
CA TRP A 24 3.37 -7.57 5.29
C TRP A 24 2.39 -7.27 6.41
N LEU A 25 1.31 -8.02 6.46
CA LEU A 25 0.32 -7.88 7.51
C LEU A 25 -0.28 -9.22 7.92
N LYS A 26 -0.75 -9.26 9.17
CA LYS A 26 -1.56 -10.33 9.73
C LYS A 26 -2.79 -9.70 10.35
N ARG A 27 -3.98 -10.14 9.92
CA ARG A 27 -5.25 -9.60 10.43
C ARG A 27 -5.57 -10.13 11.81
N GLY A 28 -5.91 -9.27 12.75
CA GLY A 28 -6.43 -9.65 14.08
C GLY A 28 -7.96 -9.70 14.13
N LYS A 29 -8.63 -9.02 13.19
CA LYS A 29 -10.08 -8.97 13.10
C LYS A 29 -10.54 -9.12 11.65
N ILE A 30 -11.63 -9.88 11.45
CA ILE A 30 -12.33 -10.06 10.17
C ILE A 30 -13.75 -9.50 10.26
N ASN A 31 -14.48 -9.48 9.13
CA ASN A 31 -15.86 -8.96 9.04
C ASN A 31 -15.98 -7.50 9.53
N SER A 32 -14.97 -6.69 9.26
CA SER A 32 -14.90 -5.29 9.66
C SER A 32 -14.12 -4.48 8.65
N GLU A 33 -14.58 -3.29 8.34
CA GLU A 33 -13.81 -2.36 7.53
C GLU A 33 -12.56 -1.91 8.30
N GLN A 34 -11.39 -1.99 7.67
CA GLN A 34 -10.10 -1.67 8.27
C GLN A 34 -9.17 -1.07 7.23
N CYS A 35 -8.64 0.10 7.49
CA CYS A 35 -7.72 0.76 6.60
C CYS A 35 -6.27 0.45 6.98
N VAL A 36 -5.51 -0.06 6.02
CA VAL A 36 -4.08 -0.36 6.15
C VAL A 36 -3.25 0.91 5.99
N TRP A 37 -3.59 1.70 4.97
CA TRP A 37 -2.92 2.96 4.68
C TRP A 37 -3.87 3.92 3.95
N THR A 38 -3.77 5.18 4.31
CA THR A 38 -4.47 6.28 3.63
C THR A 38 -3.47 7.40 3.35
N THR A 39 -3.52 7.95 2.15
CA THR A 39 -2.93 9.25 1.86
C THR A 39 -4.07 10.24 1.63
N ARG A 40 -4.10 11.34 2.36
CA ARG A 40 -5.25 12.22 2.41
C ARG A 40 -4.86 13.68 2.30
N LEU A 41 -5.41 14.37 1.32
CA LEU A 41 -5.42 15.82 1.23
C LEU A 41 -6.70 16.37 1.90
N ASP A 42 -7.85 15.83 1.51
CA ASP A 42 -9.18 16.12 2.05
C ASP A 42 -10.14 14.92 1.84
N SER A 43 -11.45 15.11 2.07
CA SER A 43 -12.43 14.03 1.92
C SER A 43 -12.66 13.60 0.47
N GLY A 44 -12.46 14.49 -0.49
CA GLY A 44 -12.63 14.23 -1.93
C GLY A 44 -11.35 13.87 -2.67
N ASN A 45 -10.19 13.99 -2.00
CA ASN A 45 -8.86 13.77 -2.58
C ASN A 45 -8.03 12.90 -1.63
N ASN A 46 -8.08 11.58 -1.86
CA ASN A 46 -7.41 10.60 -1.01
C ASN A 46 -7.15 9.29 -1.77
N THR A 47 -6.20 8.53 -1.26
CA THR A 47 -5.93 7.17 -1.70
C THR A 47 -6.02 6.21 -0.52
N LEU A 48 -6.71 5.08 -0.70
CA LEU A 48 -7.10 4.13 0.34
C LEU A 48 -6.63 2.72 -0.01
N PHE A 49 -6.02 2.06 0.95
CA PHE A 49 -5.65 0.65 0.93
C PHE A 49 -6.36 -0.02 2.12
N LYS A 50 -7.43 -0.77 1.85
CA LYS A 50 -8.30 -1.22 2.94
C LYS A 50 -8.89 -2.61 2.73
N PHE A 51 -9.23 -3.25 3.83
CA PHE A 51 -10.14 -4.40 3.87
C PHE A 51 -11.56 -3.92 4.09
N ASN A 52 -12.49 -4.43 3.31
CA ASN A 52 -13.92 -4.16 3.47
C ASN A 52 -14.53 -5.06 4.56
N ALA A 53 -15.74 -4.75 4.99
CA ALA A 53 -16.48 -5.55 5.98
C ALA A 53 -16.80 -6.97 5.51
N ASN A 54 -16.77 -7.25 4.21
CA ASN A 54 -16.89 -8.59 3.62
C ASN A 54 -15.56 -9.30 3.40
N ASP A 55 -14.47 -8.77 3.96
CA ASP A 55 -13.09 -9.28 3.90
C ASP A 55 -12.41 -9.24 2.52
N THR A 56 -12.97 -8.56 1.55
CA THR A 56 -12.26 -8.24 0.31
C THR A 56 -11.24 -7.12 0.52
N PHE A 57 -10.21 -7.05 -0.32
CA PHE A 57 -9.26 -5.95 -0.30
C PHE A 57 -9.59 -4.93 -1.39
N THR A 58 -9.52 -3.65 -1.05
CA THR A 58 -9.74 -2.55 -2.00
C THR A 58 -8.55 -1.61 -2.03
N PHE A 59 -8.07 -1.32 -3.24
CA PHE A 59 -7.24 -0.17 -3.56
C PHE A 59 -8.07 0.87 -4.30
N LYS A 60 -8.19 2.06 -3.72
CA LYS A 60 -9.07 3.12 -4.22
C LYS A 60 -8.35 4.47 -4.22
N CYS A 61 -8.61 5.29 -5.23
CA CYS A 61 -8.24 6.70 -5.27
C CYS A 61 -9.47 7.54 -5.59
N ASN A 62 -9.80 8.45 -4.70
CA ASN A 62 -10.74 9.54 -4.95
C ASN A 62 -9.98 10.77 -5.41
N LYS A 63 -10.49 11.41 -6.45
CA LYS A 63 -9.96 12.66 -6.99
C LYS A 63 -11.12 13.59 -7.34
N SER A 64 -11.11 14.79 -6.77
CA SER A 64 -12.17 15.77 -6.99
C SER A 64 -13.59 15.21 -6.71
N ASN A 65 -13.74 14.46 -5.60
CA ASN A 65 -14.97 13.80 -5.17
C ASN A 65 -15.48 12.70 -6.13
N ALA A 66 -14.64 12.17 -7.01
CA ALA A 66 -14.99 11.08 -7.90
C ALA A 66 -14.04 9.89 -7.73
N ASP A 67 -14.54 8.68 -7.95
CA ASP A 67 -13.77 7.45 -7.95
C ASP A 67 -12.90 7.39 -9.21
N ALA A 68 -11.63 7.79 -9.09
CA ALA A 68 -10.67 7.78 -10.18
C ALA A 68 -10.00 6.40 -10.38
N LEU A 69 -10.01 5.59 -9.35
CA LEU A 69 -9.51 4.22 -9.31
C LEU A 69 -10.26 3.44 -8.25
N VAL A 70 -10.78 2.26 -8.60
CA VAL A 70 -11.31 1.30 -7.62
C VAL A 70 -11.00 -0.11 -8.11
N LEU A 71 -10.16 -0.83 -7.40
CA LEU A 71 -9.91 -2.25 -7.59
C LEU A 71 -10.28 -2.99 -6.30
N THR A 72 -11.36 -3.77 -6.33
CA THR A 72 -11.79 -4.60 -5.20
C THR A 72 -11.66 -6.07 -5.57
N SER A 73 -10.86 -6.83 -4.82
CA SER A 73 -10.62 -8.24 -5.06
C SER A 73 -11.90 -9.08 -4.93
N ASN A 74 -11.97 -10.20 -5.65
CA ASN A 74 -12.91 -11.27 -5.33
C ASN A 74 -12.36 -12.18 -4.23
N ALA A 75 -11.04 -12.23 -4.06
CA ALA A 75 -10.41 -12.97 -2.98
C ALA A 75 -10.81 -12.43 -1.61
N LEU A 76 -11.00 -13.34 -0.65
CA LEU A 76 -11.39 -13.05 0.73
C LEU A 76 -10.19 -13.31 1.66
N PHE A 77 -9.85 -12.31 2.46
CA PHE A 77 -8.69 -12.33 3.37
C PHE A 77 -9.14 -12.69 4.78
N ARG A 78 -9.52 -13.96 5.01
CA ARG A 78 -10.11 -14.45 6.27
C ARG A 78 -9.17 -15.25 7.15
N ASP A 79 -7.98 -15.59 6.69
CA ASP A 79 -6.99 -16.24 7.51
C ASP A 79 -6.34 -15.23 8.47
N ALA A 80 -6.74 -15.29 9.75
CA ALA A 80 -6.17 -14.47 10.81
C ALA A 80 -4.90 -15.10 11.41
N SER A 81 -4.51 -16.31 10.98
CA SER A 81 -3.30 -17.00 11.45
C SER A 81 -2.09 -16.75 10.54
N GLY A 82 -2.33 -16.51 9.25
CA GLY A 82 -1.31 -16.33 8.23
C GLY A 82 -0.89 -14.87 8.04
N TRP A 83 0.32 -14.68 7.52
CA TRP A 83 0.78 -13.40 7.02
C TRP A 83 0.43 -13.25 5.54
N TYR A 84 0.00 -12.07 5.17
CA TYR A 84 -0.19 -11.66 3.78
C TYR A 84 0.90 -10.65 3.41
N ASN A 85 1.56 -10.86 2.28
CA ASN A 85 2.30 -9.81 1.61
C ASN A 85 1.42 -9.23 0.51
N VAL A 86 1.17 -7.94 0.56
CA VAL A 86 0.46 -7.20 -0.47
C VAL A 86 1.45 -6.27 -1.15
N VAL A 87 1.56 -6.37 -2.48
CA VAL A 87 2.35 -5.44 -3.28
C VAL A 87 1.43 -4.79 -4.30
N ILE A 88 1.43 -3.47 -4.35
CA ILE A 88 0.63 -2.67 -5.28
C ILE A 88 1.60 -1.83 -6.10
N ALA A 89 1.73 -2.17 -7.38
CA ALA A 89 2.65 -1.57 -8.31
C ALA A 89 1.89 -0.74 -9.34
N VAL A 90 2.16 0.57 -9.38
CA VAL A 90 1.43 1.55 -10.17
C VAL A 90 2.34 2.20 -11.21
N ASP A 91 1.86 2.27 -12.45
CA ASP A 91 2.39 3.11 -13.52
C ASP A 91 1.24 3.54 -14.44
N THR A 92 0.63 4.69 -14.16
CA THR A 92 -0.51 5.18 -14.93
C THR A 92 -0.15 5.61 -16.36
N THR A 93 1.14 5.67 -16.71
CA THR A 93 1.58 6.04 -18.07
C THR A 93 1.39 4.91 -19.08
N GLN A 94 1.13 3.68 -18.60
CA GLN A 94 0.90 2.51 -19.44
C GLN A 94 -0.32 2.70 -20.35
N SER A 95 -0.20 2.29 -21.62
CA SER A 95 -1.30 2.35 -22.59
C SER A 95 -2.45 1.42 -22.20
N THR A 96 -2.13 0.19 -21.81
CA THR A 96 -3.10 -0.80 -21.35
C THR A 96 -3.49 -0.52 -19.90
N ASP A 97 -4.78 -0.41 -19.63
CA ASP A 97 -5.31 -0.04 -18.32
C ASP A 97 -4.95 -1.04 -17.21
N THR A 98 -5.04 -2.34 -17.48
CA THR A 98 -4.66 -3.41 -16.54
C THR A 98 -3.16 -3.42 -16.20
N ASN A 99 -2.31 -2.77 -17.00
CA ASN A 99 -0.90 -2.58 -16.71
C ASN A 99 -0.61 -1.34 -15.84
N ARG A 100 -1.59 -0.43 -15.72
CA ARG A 100 -1.43 0.79 -14.89
C ARG A 100 -1.40 0.50 -13.41
N VAL A 101 -2.12 -0.56 -12.98
CA VAL A 101 -2.16 -0.99 -11.58
C VAL A 101 -2.12 -2.50 -11.53
N LYS A 102 -1.17 -3.04 -10.79
CA LYS A 102 -1.02 -4.47 -10.53
C LYS A 102 -1.01 -4.69 -9.01
N ILE A 103 -1.84 -5.61 -8.55
CA ILE A 103 -1.88 -6.03 -7.14
C ILE A 103 -1.35 -7.44 -7.07
N TYR A 104 -0.47 -7.71 -6.13
CA TYR A 104 0.08 -9.04 -5.88
C TYR A 104 -0.18 -9.43 -4.43
N ILE A 105 -0.61 -10.66 -4.23
CA ILE A 105 -0.80 -11.27 -2.92
C ILE A 105 0.15 -12.45 -2.80
N ASN A 106 1.05 -12.40 -1.83
CA ASN A 106 2.07 -13.44 -1.64
C ASN A 106 2.81 -13.79 -2.95
N GLY A 107 3.21 -12.76 -3.69
CA GLY A 107 3.94 -12.87 -4.95
C GLY A 107 3.10 -13.20 -6.17
N VAL A 108 1.83 -13.57 -6.04
CA VAL A 108 0.93 -13.92 -7.14
C VAL A 108 0.07 -12.72 -7.52
N GLN A 109 0.00 -12.40 -8.81
CA GLN A 109 -0.81 -11.28 -9.28
C GLN A 109 -2.30 -11.60 -9.12
N GLU A 110 -3.03 -10.69 -8.45
CA GLU A 110 -4.49 -10.71 -8.41
C GLU A 110 -5.03 -10.18 -9.74
N THR A 111 -5.85 -10.98 -10.39
CA THR A 111 -6.49 -10.65 -11.68
C THR A 111 -8.00 -10.73 -11.62
N SER A 112 -8.56 -11.19 -10.50
CA SER A 112 -10.00 -11.36 -10.30
C SER A 112 -10.55 -10.27 -9.39
N PHE A 113 -11.25 -9.31 -9.98
CA PHE A 113 -11.84 -8.19 -9.26
C PHE A 113 -13.36 -8.19 -9.38
N GLY A 114 -14.04 -7.96 -8.25
CA GLY A 114 -15.48 -7.70 -8.20
C GLY A 114 -15.84 -6.28 -8.66
N THR A 115 -14.91 -5.33 -8.46
CA THR A 115 -14.96 -3.99 -9.04
C THR A 115 -13.59 -3.69 -9.64
N ALA A 116 -13.58 -3.24 -10.90
CA ALA A 116 -12.36 -2.93 -11.64
C ALA A 116 -12.52 -1.62 -12.43
N THR A 117 -12.28 -0.49 -11.75
CA THR A 117 -12.15 0.82 -12.39
C THR A 117 -10.68 1.22 -12.36
N TYR A 118 -10.02 1.11 -13.51
CA TYR A 118 -8.62 1.50 -13.65
C TYR A 118 -8.48 3.02 -13.88
N PRO A 119 -7.39 3.65 -13.43
CA PRO A 119 -7.16 5.07 -13.65
C PRO A 119 -6.99 5.38 -15.13
N SER A 120 -7.38 6.58 -15.55
CA SER A 120 -7.07 7.06 -16.91
C SER A 120 -5.56 7.09 -17.14
N GLN A 121 -5.14 6.93 -18.40
CA GLN A 121 -3.72 7.06 -18.75
C GLN A 121 -3.18 8.42 -18.32
N ASN A 122 -1.98 8.43 -17.74
CA ASN A 122 -1.29 9.60 -17.22
C ASN A 122 -1.99 10.30 -16.03
N LEU A 123 -2.96 9.65 -15.39
CA LEU A 123 -3.60 10.20 -14.20
C LEU A 123 -2.59 10.29 -13.04
N SER A 124 -2.48 11.46 -12.45
CA SER A 124 -1.79 11.63 -11.16
C SER A 124 -2.74 11.24 -10.03
N LEU A 125 -2.42 10.18 -9.29
CA LEU A 125 -3.21 9.73 -8.13
C LEU A 125 -3.02 10.66 -6.92
N GLU A 126 -3.90 10.57 -5.94
CA GLU A 126 -3.82 11.37 -4.70
C GLU A 126 -2.86 10.74 -3.68
N ILE A 127 -1.57 10.73 -4.05
CA ILE A 127 -0.45 10.20 -3.28
C ILE A 127 0.81 10.98 -3.65
N ASN A 128 1.80 10.98 -2.76
CA ASN A 128 3.14 11.50 -3.04
C ASN A 128 3.17 13.01 -3.35
N GLU A 129 2.32 13.78 -2.67
CA GLU A 129 2.18 15.21 -2.82
C GLU A 129 2.58 15.93 -1.52
N SER A 130 3.38 16.99 -1.64
CA SER A 130 3.74 17.86 -0.52
C SER A 130 2.60 18.80 -0.15
N GLY A 131 2.77 19.54 0.92
CA GLY A 131 1.82 20.54 1.38
C GLY A 131 0.90 19.97 2.46
N ASN A 132 -0.40 19.89 2.20
CA ASN A 132 -1.38 19.49 3.22
C ASN A 132 -1.72 17.99 3.20
N GLN A 133 -1.05 17.19 2.37
CA GLN A 133 -1.29 15.76 2.35
C GLN A 133 -0.72 15.10 3.61
N VAL A 134 -1.50 14.26 4.26
CA VAL A 134 -1.07 13.45 5.40
C VAL A 134 -1.24 11.98 5.05
N TRP A 135 -0.26 11.17 5.41
CA TRP A 135 -0.26 9.73 5.27
C TRP A 135 -0.54 9.09 6.62
N TYR A 136 -1.53 8.19 6.66
CA TYR A 136 -1.92 7.47 7.86
C TYR A 136 -1.75 5.97 7.64
N ILE A 137 -0.80 5.33 8.31
CA ILE A 137 -0.69 3.87 8.33
C ILE A 137 -1.46 3.34 9.54
N GLY A 138 -2.32 2.35 9.31
CA GLY A 138 -3.16 1.74 10.33
C GLY A 138 -4.51 2.41 10.54
N SER A 139 -4.88 3.41 9.73
CA SER A 139 -6.21 4.02 9.81
C SER A 139 -6.61 4.77 8.54
N GLU A 140 -7.89 5.13 8.46
CA GLU A 140 -8.43 6.12 7.53
C GLU A 140 -8.64 7.44 8.26
N SER A 141 -7.55 8.17 8.55
CA SER A 141 -7.62 9.48 9.23
C SER A 141 -8.46 9.43 10.52
N SER A 142 -8.01 8.62 11.49
CA SER A 142 -8.63 8.44 12.81
C SER A 142 -9.97 7.67 12.83
N GLN A 143 -10.23 6.90 11.79
CA GLN A 143 -11.35 5.92 11.73
C GLN A 143 -10.90 4.64 11.02
N ASN A 144 -11.74 3.60 11.03
CA ASN A 144 -11.47 2.33 10.36
C ASN A 144 -10.07 1.76 10.66
N TYR A 145 -9.69 1.80 11.95
CA TYR A 145 -8.36 1.36 12.38
C TYR A 145 -8.08 -0.10 12.01
N PHE A 146 -6.88 -0.35 11.53
CA PHE A 146 -6.40 -1.70 11.29
C PHE A 146 -6.17 -2.42 12.62
N ASP A 147 -6.72 -3.62 12.72
CA ASP A 147 -6.55 -4.51 13.87
C ASP A 147 -5.72 -5.72 13.42
N GLY A 148 -4.48 -5.80 13.89
CA GLY A 148 -3.54 -6.84 13.49
C GLY A 148 -2.09 -6.43 13.68
N SER A 149 -1.20 -7.11 12.99
CA SER A 149 0.23 -6.82 12.96
C SER A 149 0.67 -6.41 11.57
N MET A 150 1.63 -5.49 11.48
CA MET A 150 2.27 -5.07 10.23
C MET A 150 3.78 -5.20 10.36
N SER A 151 4.44 -5.48 9.24
CA SER A 151 5.91 -5.54 9.17
C SER A 151 6.37 -5.18 7.77
N TYR A 152 7.61 -4.71 7.64
CA TYR A 152 8.23 -4.38 6.36
C TYR A 152 7.32 -3.54 5.46
N PHE A 153 6.85 -2.42 5.99
CA PHE A 153 6.06 -1.47 5.21
C PHE A 153 7.00 -0.60 4.38
N ALA A 154 6.90 -0.73 3.05
CA ALA A 154 7.76 -0.04 2.10
C ALA A 154 6.92 0.78 1.12
N PHE A 155 7.37 1.97 0.82
CA PHE A 155 6.93 2.79 -0.30
C PHE A 155 8.14 3.12 -1.17
N VAL A 156 8.05 2.79 -2.45
CA VAL A 156 9.07 3.12 -3.45
C VAL A 156 8.43 4.08 -4.44
N SER A 157 8.89 5.32 -4.49
CA SER A 157 8.41 6.28 -5.46
C SER A 157 9.14 6.14 -6.80
N GLU A 158 8.50 6.62 -7.87
CA GLU A 158 9.02 6.72 -9.24
C GLU A 158 9.07 5.42 -10.05
N THR A 159 8.77 4.24 -9.47
CA THR A 159 8.87 2.98 -10.20
C THR A 159 7.74 2.01 -9.88
N GLN A 160 7.37 1.20 -10.89
CA GLN A 160 6.51 0.04 -10.77
C GLN A 160 7.37 -1.21 -10.60
N GLU A 161 7.62 -1.61 -9.34
CA GLU A 161 8.48 -2.75 -8.99
C GLU A 161 7.74 -4.09 -9.06
N ALA A 162 8.49 -5.15 -9.32
CA ALA A 162 7.98 -6.51 -9.22
C ALA A 162 7.87 -6.96 -7.74
N PRO A 163 6.96 -7.89 -7.40
CA PRO A 163 6.82 -8.37 -6.02
C PRO A 163 8.07 -9.05 -5.49
N THR A 164 8.93 -9.58 -6.38
CA THR A 164 10.21 -10.21 -6.03
C THR A 164 11.25 -9.26 -5.44
N VAL A 165 11.01 -7.95 -5.46
CA VAL A 165 11.82 -6.97 -4.70
C VAL A 165 11.57 -7.13 -3.19
N PHE A 166 10.35 -7.46 -2.80
CA PHE A 166 9.87 -7.45 -1.40
C PHE A 166 9.74 -8.84 -0.78
N GLY A 167 9.69 -9.88 -1.59
CA GLY A 167 9.57 -11.26 -1.15
C GLY A 167 10.20 -12.24 -2.14
N SER A 168 10.29 -13.49 -1.74
CA SER A 168 10.77 -14.59 -2.59
C SER A 168 10.09 -15.89 -2.20
N THR A 169 9.93 -16.79 -3.16
CA THR A 169 9.45 -18.14 -2.88
C THR A 169 10.57 -18.98 -2.28
N ASP A 170 10.33 -19.60 -1.15
CA ASP A 170 11.24 -20.60 -0.59
C ASP A 170 11.29 -21.82 -1.52
N SER A 171 12.50 -22.22 -1.91
CA SER A 171 12.67 -23.30 -2.88
C SER A 171 12.34 -24.70 -2.32
N THR A 172 12.26 -24.83 -1.01
CA THR A 172 11.99 -26.12 -0.32
C THR A 172 10.52 -26.27 0.00
N THR A 173 9.89 -25.22 0.52
CA THR A 173 8.50 -25.26 0.99
C THR A 173 7.51 -24.76 -0.05
N GLY A 174 7.96 -23.94 -1.01
CA GLY A 174 7.10 -23.23 -1.95
C GLY A 174 6.39 -22.02 -1.35
N GLU A 175 6.64 -21.70 -0.09
CA GLU A 175 6.01 -20.55 0.58
C GLU A 175 6.63 -19.23 0.17
N TRP A 176 5.78 -18.21 0.06
CA TRP A 176 6.24 -16.83 -0.14
C TRP A 176 6.75 -16.26 1.16
N GLN A 177 8.03 -15.87 1.18
CA GLN A 177 8.73 -15.39 2.36
C GLN A 177 9.18 -13.95 2.20
N ILE A 178 9.31 -13.27 3.34
CA ILE A 178 9.81 -11.91 3.41
C ILE A 178 11.28 -11.83 2.96
N LYS A 179 11.59 -10.83 2.16
CA LYS A 179 12.97 -10.52 1.78
C LYS A 179 13.53 -9.49 2.74
N THR A 180 14.53 -9.88 3.52
CA THR A 180 15.11 -9.00 4.56
C THR A 180 15.98 -7.89 3.99
N SER A 181 16.49 -8.06 2.75
CA SER A 181 17.18 -7.01 2.00
C SER A 181 16.32 -6.57 0.83
N ILE A 182 15.67 -5.42 0.97
CA ILE A 182 14.85 -4.81 -0.07
C ILE A 182 15.74 -3.88 -0.89
N THR A 183 15.91 -4.21 -2.17
CA THR A 183 16.72 -3.43 -3.12
C THR A 183 15.87 -3.10 -4.35
N PRO A 184 15.13 -1.96 -4.34
CA PRO A 184 14.40 -1.51 -5.51
C PRO A 184 15.31 -1.27 -6.71
N SER A 185 14.76 -1.33 -7.93
CA SER A 185 15.49 -1.10 -9.18
C SER A 185 16.05 0.33 -9.30
N VAL A 186 15.38 1.27 -8.67
CA VAL A 186 15.86 2.62 -8.35
C VAL A 186 15.88 2.75 -6.84
N ALA A 187 16.63 3.69 -6.30
CA ALA A 187 16.53 4.00 -4.86
C ALA A 187 15.06 4.25 -4.47
N PHE A 188 14.74 4.21 -3.17
CA PHE A 188 13.34 4.38 -2.69
C PHE A 188 12.63 5.64 -3.21
N GLY A 189 13.38 6.59 -3.83
CA GLY A 189 12.88 7.88 -4.26
C GLY A 189 12.70 8.86 -3.09
N THR A 190 12.50 10.15 -3.35
CA THR A 190 12.57 11.21 -2.34
C THR A 190 11.60 11.00 -1.16
N ASN A 191 10.37 10.58 -1.44
CA ASN A 191 9.36 10.32 -0.41
C ASN A 191 9.24 8.83 -0.03
N GLY A 192 10.11 7.98 -0.60
CA GLY A 192 10.12 6.55 -0.30
C GLY A 192 10.60 6.28 1.11
N PHE A 193 10.14 5.17 1.68
CA PHE A 193 10.49 4.74 3.03
C PHE A 193 10.44 3.21 3.19
N LEU A 194 11.08 2.73 4.24
CA LEU A 194 10.98 1.36 4.75
C LEU A 194 10.90 1.43 6.28
N ILE A 195 9.77 1.09 6.84
CA ILE A 195 9.53 1.08 8.29
C ILE A 195 9.02 -0.28 8.79
N LEU A 196 8.93 -0.43 10.08
CA LEU A 196 8.47 -1.66 10.75
C LEU A 196 9.31 -2.91 10.37
N LYS A 197 10.55 -2.71 9.93
CA LYS A 197 11.47 -3.79 9.61
C LYS A 197 12.04 -4.42 10.88
N ASP A 198 12.39 -3.60 11.85
CA ASP A 198 12.96 -4.03 13.13
C ASP A 198 11.93 -3.87 14.25
N GLY A 199 10.94 -4.77 14.29
CA GLY A 199 9.87 -4.72 15.27
C GLY A 199 8.94 -3.52 15.08
N SER A 200 8.75 -2.70 16.10
CA SER A 200 7.86 -1.53 16.08
C SER A 200 8.58 -0.22 15.70
N SER A 201 9.74 -0.29 15.08
CA SER A 201 10.50 0.92 14.72
C SER A 201 9.76 1.76 13.69
N LEU A 202 9.56 3.04 14.02
CA LEU A 202 8.98 4.08 13.17
C LEU A 202 10.04 4.84 12.35
N THR A 203 11.32 4.53 12.63
CA THR A 203 12.45 5.10 11.90
C THR A 203 12.53 4.51 10.51
N ASP A 204 12.60 5.37 9.52
CA ASP A 204 12.81 4.98 8.13
C ASP A 204 14.20 4.34 7.94
N GLN A 205 14.22 3.15 7.44
CA GLN A 205 15.41 2.36 7.16
C GLN A 205 15.77 2.32 5.67
N SER A 206 15.12 3.16 4.90
CA SER A 206 15.58 3.51 3.58
C SER A 206 16.73 4.50 3.58
N SER A 207 17.28 5.16 2.90
CA SER A 207 18.29 6.24 3.06
C SER A 207 17.67 7.64 3.20
N ASN A 208 16.32 7.74 3.21
CA ASN A 208 15.64 9.03 3.02
C ASN A 208 15.28 9.75 4.32
N SER A 209 15.29 9.05 5.44
CA SER A 209 14.91 9.59 6.77
C SER A 209 13.45 10.10 6.84
N ASN A 210 12.54 9.49 6.07
CA ASN A 210 11.10 9.77 6.13
C ASN A 210 10.46 9.06 7.34
N ASN A 211 10.79 9.54 8.54
CA ASN A 211 10.34 8.95 9.81
C ASN A 211 8.86 9.23 10.06
N PHE A 212 8.16 8.22 10.57
CA PHE A 212 6.77 8.34 11.00
C PHE A 212 6.69 8.73 12.49
N SER A 213 5.57 9.32 12.88
CA SER A 213 5.20 9.59 14.28
C SER A 213 3.87 8.91 14.62
N LEU A 214 3.59 8.77 15.91
CA LEU A 214 2.30 8.34 16.45
C LEU A 214 1.30 9.49 16.49
#